data_f8fd8bd4650d7f25110778ef780fb5ea
#
_entry.id   f8fd8bd4650d7f25110778ef780fb5ea
#
_cell.length_a   1.000
_cell.length_b   1.000
_cell.length_c   1.000
_cell.angle_alpha   90.00
_cell.angle_beta   90.00
_cell.angle_gamma   90.00
#
_symmetry.space_group_name_H-M   'P 1'
#
loop_
_entity.id
_entity.type
_entity.pdbx_description
1 polymer ?
#
loop_
_entity_poly.entity_id
_entity_poly.type
_entity_poly.pdbx_seq_one_letter_code
_entity_poly.pdbx_strand_id
1 'polypeptide(L)'
;MVTQINPPAKPEIIYPESDGKPMADNTEQFRWIVTIQGGIDALFKDDPNVFVAGDLLWYPVEGNNKLRIAPDILVAFGRPKGKRGSYLQWKEDNIPPQVVFEVLSPGNTISEMTKKWQFYWDYGVEEYYIYDPDKIDFGGWIRQEDKLTAIAEINGWVSPRLGIRFQMGDEGLEIYRPDRRKFATYIELETERTMAEQRAQRLAEKLRELGIDPDAV
;
A
#
# COMPACT_ATOMS: atom_id res chain seq x y z
N MET A 1 54.48 27.26 -8.95
CA MET A 1 53.58 26.24 -8.41
C MET A 1 52.20 26.84 -8.39
N VAL A 2 51.28 26.31 -9.18
CA VAL A 2 49.87 26.74 -9.17
C VAL A 2 49.16 25.84 -8.17
N THR A 3 48.75 26.40 -7.05
CA THR A 3 47.93 25.68 -6.06
C THR A 3 46.52 25.50 -6.64
N GLN A 4 46.13 24.27 -6.99
CA GLN A 4 44.77 23.96 -7.35
C GLN A 4 43.91 24.09 -6.07
N ILE A 5 43.04 25.13 -6.04
CA ILE A 5 42.03 25.28 -5.02
C ILE A 5 40.87 24.37 -5.46
N ASN A 6 40.73 23.20 -4.80
CA ASN A 6 39.55 22.39 -4.98
C ASN A 6 38.33 23.18 -4.49
N PRO A 7 37.24 23.25 -5.26
CA PRO A 7 36.00 23.90 -4.80
C PRO A 7 35.50 23.16 -3.54
N PRO A 8 34.89 23.88 -2.57
CA PRO A 8 34.36 23.27 -1.37
C PRO A 8 33.33 22.20 -1.75
N ALA A 9 33.44 21.01 -1.13
CA ALA A 9 32.46 19.96 -1.32
C ALA A 9 31.04 20.51 -1.03
N LYS A 10 30.10 20.28 -1.94
CA LYS A 10 28.70 20.63 -1.69
C LYS A 10 28.24 19.89 -0.43
N PRO A 11 27.54 20.57 0.51
CA PRO A 11 27.04 19.91 1.70
C PRO A 11 26.15 18.73 1.28
N GLU A 12 26.36 17.59 1.93
CA GLU A 12 25.55 16.39 1.71
C GLU A 12 24.12 16.67 2.15
N ILE A 13 23.15 16.42 1.26
CA ILE A 13 21.74 16.62 1.56
C ILE A 13 21.24 15.39 2.32
N ILE A 14 20.82 15.60 3.56
CA ILE A 14 20.19 14.55 4.38
C ILE A 14 18.71 14.43 3.99
N TYR A 15 18.27 13.21 3.72
CA TYR A 15 16.87 12.85 3.46
C TYR A 15 16.31 12.16 4.70
N PRO A 16 15.47 12.84 5.51
CA PRO A 16 14.85 12.22 6.68
C PRO A 16 14.06 10.96 6.35
N GLU A 17 14.09 10.00 7.27
CA GLU A 17 13.31 8.76 7.18
C GLU A 17 11.94 8.87 7.86
N SER A 18 11.68 9.99 8.56
CA SER A 18 10.41 10.32 9.20
C SER A 18 10.13 11.82 9.09
N ASP A 19 8.86 12.18 8.99
CA ASP A 19 8.41 13.58 9.05
C ASP A 19 8.04 14.02 10.47
N GLY A 20 8.12 13.11 11.45
CA GLY A 20 7.82 13.35 12.86
C GLY A 20 6.33 13.29 13.20
N LYS A 21 5.47 12.93 12.25
CA LYS A 21 4.04 12.71 12.47
C LYS A 21 3.77 11.25 12.84
N PRO A 22 2.64 10.95 13.52
CA PRO A 22 2.21 9.57 13.69
C PRO A 22 1.76 8.97 12.35
N MET A 23 1.88 7.64 12.20
CA MET A 23 1.43 6.88 11.01
C MET A 23 -0.09 6.99 10.80
N ALA A 24 -0.85 7.15 11.89
CA ALA A 24 -2.29 7.29 11.84
C ALA A 24 -2.79 8.18 12.99
N ASP A 25 -3.86 8.93 12.75
CA ASP A 25 -4.48 9.83 13.74
C ASP A 25 -5.42 9.08 14.69
N ASN A 26 -5.95 7.92 14.27
CA ASN A 26 -6.87 7.12 15.06
C ASN A 26 -6.77 5.61 14.72
N THR A 27 -7.43 4.80 15.55
CA THR A 27 -7.39 3.34 15.44
C THR A 27 -8.07 2.79 14.19
N GLU A 28 -9.10 3.47 13.69
CA GLU A 28 -9.84 3.06 12.50
C GLU A 28 -8.98 3.27 11.24
N GLN A 29 -8.38 4.44 11.10
CA GLN A 29 -7.43 4.74 10.03
C GLN A 29 -6.28 3.72 10.04
N PHE A 30 -5.66 3.50 11.21
CA PHE A 30 -4.58 2.53 11.36
C PHE A 30 -4.98 1.12 10.92
N ARG A 31 -6.18 0.66 11.34
CA ARG A 31 -6.72 -0.66 10.95
C ARG A 31 -6.81 -0.80 9.44
N TRP A 32 -7.33 0.22 8.75
CA TRP A 32 -7.45 0.20 7.30
C TRP A 32 -6.10 0.24 6.60
N ILE A 33 -5.17 1.08 7.04
CA ILE A 33 -3.80 1.13 6.50
C ILE A 33 -3.16 -0.26 6.57
N VAL A 34 -3.19 -0.91 7.74
CA VAL A 34 -2.58 -2.23 7.94
C VAL A 34 -3.30 -3.31 7.12
N THR A 35 -4.63 -3.26 7.01
CA THR A 35 -5.40 -4.23 6.24
C THR A 35 -5.10 -4.13 4.75
N ILE A 36 -5.07 -2.92 4.19
CA ILE A 36 -4.78 -2.69 2.77
C ILE A 36 -3.32 -3.04 2.46
N GLN A 37 -2.37 -2.51 3.24
CA GLN A 37 -0.94 -2.77 3.06
C GLN A 37 -0.63 -4.27 3.16
N GLY A 38 -1.09 -4.92 4.23
CA GLY A 38 -0.86 -6.35 4.46
C GLY A 38 -1.55 -7.23 3.42
N GLY A 39 -2.76 -6.87 2.99
CA GLY A 39 -3.49 -7.57 1.92
C GLY A 39 -2.77 -7.52 0.58
N ILE A 40 -2.22 -6.36 0.20
CA ILE A 40 -1.45 -6.19 -1.04
C ILE A 40 -0.10 -6.91 -0.93
N ASP A 41 0.63 -6.78 0.19
CA ASP A 41 1.92 -7.45 0.37
C ASP A 41 1.77 -8.98 0.35
N ALA A 42 0.70 -9.51 0.95
CA ALA A 42 0.35 -10.93 0.88
C ALA A 42 -0.06 -11.38 -0.53
N LEU A 43 -0.72 -10.52 -1.32
CA LEU A 43 -1.07 -10.80 -2.71
C LEU A 43 0.19 -11.02 -3.57
N PHE A 44 1.20 -10.18 -3.37
CA PHE A 44 2.47 -10.23 -4.10
C PHE A 44 3.62 -10.87 -3.31
N LYS A 45 3.30 -11.74 -2.32
CA LYS A 45 4.34 -12.36 -1.46
C LYS A 45 5.40 -13.14 -2.24
N ASP A 46 5.01 -13.77 -3.34
CA ASP A 46 5.86 -14.61 -4.19
C ASP A 46 6.52 -13.82 -5.35
N ASP A 47 6.18 -12.54 -5.53
CA ASP A 47 6.83 -11.67 -6.50
C ASP A 47 7.90 -10.80 -5.80
N PRO A 48 9.20 -11.09 -6.01
CA PRO A 48 10.27 -10.34 -5.37
C PRO A 48 10.41 -8.90 -5.88
N ASN A 49 9.76 -8.55 -7.00
CA ASN A 49 9.88 -7.26 -7.67
C ASN A 49 8.63 -6.37 -7.47
N VAL A 50 7.83 -6.64 -6.46
CA VAL A 50 6.74 -5.75 -6.04
C VAL A 50 7.01 -5.28 -4.62
N PHE A 51 7.36 -4.01 -4.49
CA PHE A 51 7.59 -3.38 -3.20
C PHE A 51 6.32 -2.72 -2.68
N VAL A 52 5.94 -3.05 -1.46
CA VAL A 52 4.77 -2.50 -0.76
C VAL A 52 5.22 -1.91 0.56
N ALA A 53 4.80 -0.68 0.85
CA ALA A 53 5.11 -0.03 2.12
C ALA A 53 3.92 0.80 2.63
N GLY A 54 3.85 0.95 3.94
CA GLY A 54 2.96 1.90 4.62
C GLY A 54 3.75 3.07 5.20
N ASP A 55 3.20 4.28 5.15
CA ASP A 55 3.74 5.51 5.76
C ASP A 55 5.24 5.74 5.46
N LEU A 56 5.64 5.49 4.24
CA LEU A 56 7.03 5.62 3.81
C LEU A 56 7.25 6.94 3.07
N LEU A 57 8.17 7.77 3.55
CA LEU A 57 8.53 9.01 2.88
C LEU A 57 9.06 8.74 1.48
N TRP A 58 8.38 9.29 0.48
CA TRP A 58 8.78 9.27 -0.92
C TRP A 58 9.36 10.61 -1.34
N TYR A 59 10.57 10.57 -1.89
CA TYR A 59 11.29 11.69 -2.49
C TYR A 59 11.43 11.45 -3.99
N PRO A 60 10.72 12.21 -4.84
CA PRO A 60 10.76 12.01 -6.29
C PRO A 60 12.00 12.60 -6.96
N VAL A 61 12.65 13.61 -6.34
CA VAL A 61 13.73 14.40 -6.96
C VAL A 61 14.95 14.46 -6.06
N GLU A 62 16.11 14.04 -6.59
CA GLU A 62 17.39 14.22 -5.92
C GLU A 62 17.74 15.72 -5.76
N GLY A 63 18.36 16.06 -4.65
CA GLY A 63 18.76 17.46 -4.38
C GLY A 63 17.71 18.30 -3.66
N ASN A 64 16.48 17.79 -3.47
CA ASN A 64 15.41 18.51 -2.78
C ASN A 64 14.74 17.66 -1.70
N ASN A 65 15.24 17.74 -0.48
CA ASN A 65 14.69 17.00 0.66
C ASN A 65 13.39 17.61 1.24
N LYS A 66 12.94 18.76 0.74
CA LYS A 66 11.66 19.36 1.11
C LYS A 66 10.50 18.87 0.26
N LEU A 67 10.81 18.40 -0.95
CA LEU A 67 9.84 17.84 -1.88
C LEU A 67 9.67 16.35 -1.55
N ARG A 68 8.69 16.07 -0.71
CA ARG A 68 8.42 14.72 -0.22
C ARG A 68 6.97 14.60 0.24
N ILE A 69 6.51 13.36 0.25
CA ILE A 69 5.21 12.97 0.80
C ILE A 69 5.33 11.56 1.40
N ALA A 70 4.51 11.25 2.40
CA ALA A 70 4.32 9.90 2.89
C ALA A 70 2.89 9.47 2.54
N PRO A 71 2.69 8.62 1.51
CA PRO A 71 1.39 7.98 1.30
C PRO A 71 1.10 7.00 2.42
N ASP A 72 -0.17 6.84 2.78
CA ASP A 72 -0.55 5.82 3.75
C ASP A 72 -0.17 4.42 3.26
N ILE A 73 -0.35 4.14 1.96
CA ILE A 73 0.19 2.93 1.32
C ILE A 73 0.74 3.29 -0.07
N LEU A 74 1.91 2.77 -0.39
CA LEU A 74 2.49 2.83 -1.73
C LEU A 74 2.87 1.46 -2.26
N VAL A 75 2.74 1.27 -3.57
CA VAL A 75 3.17 0.06 -4.27
C VAL A 75 4.05 0.43 -5.46
N ALA A 76 5.24 -0.15 -5.52
CA ALA A 76 6.18 0.06 -6.61
C ALA A 76 6.51 -1.27 -7.30
N PHE A 77 6.00 -1.44 -8.52
CA PHE A 77 6.30 -2.57 -9.39
C PHE A 77 7.66 -2.41 -10.05
N GLY A 78 8.37 -3.51 -10.24
CA GLY A 78 9.73 -3.51 -10.77
C GLY A 78 10.77 -3.13 -9.72
N ARG A 79 10.40 -3.04 -8.45
CA ARG A 79 11.32 -2.74 -7.34
C ARG A 79 11.42 -3.92 -6.37
N PRO A 80 12.64 -4.29 -5.98
CA PRO A 80 12.84 -5.43 -5.09
C PRO A 80 12.20 -5.16 -3.72
N LYS A 81 11.68 -6.23 -3.10
CA LYS A 81 11.30 -6.19 -1.68
C LYS A 81 12.51 -5.85 -0.81
N GLY A 82 12.27 -5.37 0.41
CA GLY A 82 13.31 -5.14 1.39
C GLY A 82 13.16 -3.86 2.19
N LYS A 83 13.98 -3.71 3.22
CA LYS A 83 13.94 -2.57 4.13
C LYS A 83 14.46 -1.29 3.47
N ARG A 84 13.70 -0.20 3.61
CA ARG A 84 14.07 1.17 3.25
C ARG A 84 13.70 2.12 4.37
N GLY A 85 14.51 3.13 4.60
CA GLY A 85 14.17 4.24 5.49
C GLY A 85 13.28 5.28 4.80
N SER A 86 13.44 5.42 3.47
CA SER A 86 12.61 6.25 2.60
C SER A 86 12.68 5.73 1.16
N TYR A 87 11.70 6.08 0.33
CA TYR A 87 11.69 5.77 -1.10
C TYR A 87 12.37 6.92 -1.86
N LEU A 88 13.67 6.76 -2.16
CA LEU A 88 14.46 7.71 -2.93
C LEU A 88 14.37 7.33 -4.41
N GLN A 89 13.45 7.92 -5.17
CA GLN A 89 13.11 7.48 -6.53
C GLN A 89 14.31 7.35 -7.46
N TRP A 90 15.28 8.25 -7.38
CA TRP A 90 16.51 8.16 -8.19
C TRP A 90 17.42 6.97 -7.84
N LYS A 91 17.26 6.36 -6.65
CA LYS A 91 17.93 5.09 -6.26
C LYS A 91 17.09 3.87 -6.60
N GLU A 92 15.89 4.09 -7.09
CA GLU A 92 14.91 3.08 -7.49
C GLU A 92 14.71 3.11 -9.02
N ASP A 93 15.79 3.32 -9.79
CA ASP A 93 15.80 3.42 -11.26
C ASP A 93 14.85 4.49 -11.81
N ASN A 94 14.59 5.55 -11.04
CA ASN A 94 13.58 6.58 -11.31
C ASN A 94 12.15 6.07 -11.47
N ILE A 95 11.86 4.88 -10.96
CA ILE A 95 10.51 4.31 -10.97
C ILE A 95 9.70 4.94 -9.83
N PRO A 96 8.59 5.66 -10.11
CA PRO A 96 7.70 6.14 -9.08
C PRO A 96 6.87 4.99 -8.50
N PRO A 97 6.29 5.12 -7.30
CA PRO A 97 5.18 4.27 -6.88
C PRO A 97 4.03 4.38 -7.88
N GLN A 98 3.58 3.24 -8.44
CA GLN A 98 2.50 3.24 -9.43
C GLN A 98 1.13 3.29 -8.79
N VAL A 99 0.97 2.69 -7.60
CA VAL A 99 -0.31 2.68 -6.89
C VAL A 99 -0.14 3.30 -5.51
N VAL A 100 -1.05 4.19 -5.15
CA VAL A 100 -1.07 4.87 -3.85
C VAL A 100 -2.48 4.82 -3.27
N PHE A 101 -2.55 4.56 -1.96
CA PHE A 101 -3.78 4.69 -1.17
C PHE A 101 -3.61 5.73 -0.07
N GLU A 102 -4.68 6.46 0.18
CA GLU A 102 -4.87 7.33 1.34
C GLU A 102 -6.11 6.89 2.11
N VAL A 103 -5.99 6.77 3.40
CA VAL A 103 -7.10 6.48 4.31
C VAL A 103 -7.35 7.74 5.14
N LEU A 104 -8.51 8.35 4.97
CA LEU A 104 -8.79 9.61 5.63
C LEU A 104 -9.05 9.44 7.12
N SER A 105 -8.66 10.46 7.87
CA SER A 105 -9.01 10.70 9.26
C SER A 105 -9.78 12.02 9.38
N PRO A 106 -10.48 12.29 10.49
CA PRO A 106 -11.14 13.57 10.72
C PRO A 106 -10.22 14.80 10.64
N GLY A 107 -8.90 14.60 10.81
CA GLY A 107 -7.89 15.66 10.72
C GLY A 107 -7.53 16.07 9.30
N ASN A 108 -7.86 15.29 8.28
CA ASN A 108 -7.49 15.61 6.90
C ASN A 108 -8.30 16.78 6.35
N THR A 109 -7.61 17.71 5.70
CA THR A 109 -8.21 18.87 5.07
C THR A 109 -8.29 18.73 3.55
N ILE A 110 -9.28 19.38 2.92
CA ILE A 110 -9.38 19.45 1.45
C ILE A 110 -8.08 19.98 0.84
N SER A 111 -7.48 21.00 1.45
CA SER A 111 -6.22 21.60 0.97
C SER A 111 -5.06 20.59 0.98
N GLU A 112 -4.97 19.77 2.01
CA GLU A 112 -3.95 18.72 2.11
C GLU A 112 -4.17 17.65 1.04
N MET A 113 -5.39 17.13 0.92
CA MET A 113 -5.72 16.09 -0.08
C MET A 113 -5.54 16.60 -1.52
N THR A 114 -5.84 17.87 -1.79
CA THR A 114 -5.57 18.48 -3.09
C THR A 114 -4.07 18.55 -3.40
N LYS A 115 -3.23 18.88 -2.39
CA LYS A 115 -1.76 18.88 -2.56
C LYS A 115 -1.22 17.48 -2.79
N LYS A 116 -1.75 16.47 -2.07
CA LYS A 116 -1.40 15.07 -2.28
C LYS A 116 -1.76 14.63 -3.70
N TRP A 117 -2.98 14.91 -4.15
CA TRP A 117 -3.44 14.59 -5.49
C TRP A 117 -2.55 15.23 -6.57
N GLN A 118 -2.23 16.53 -6.43
CA GLN A 118 -1.34 17.24 -7.37
C GLN A 118 0.05 16.60 -7.40
N PHE A 119 0.61 16.26 -6.23
CA PHE A 119 1.89 15.59 -6.14
C PHE A 119 1.88 14.23 -6.85
N TYR A 120 0.84 13.41 -6.63
CA TYR A 120 0.73 12.09 -7.29
C TYR A 120 0.55 12.22 -8.80
N TRP A 121 -0.17 13.26 -9.23
CA TRP A 121 -0.25 13.58 -10.65
C TRP A 121 1.14 13.94 -11.21
N ASP A 122 1.83 14.90 -10.62
CA ASP A 122 3.10 15.44 -11.12
C ASP A 122 4.21 14.39 -11.18
N TYR A 123 4.20 13.43 -10.23
CA TYR A 123 5.27 12.44 -10.09
C TYR A 123 4.93 11.03 -10.57
N GLY A 124 3.88 10.86 -11.36
CA GLY A 124 3.72 9.67 -12.18
C GLY A 124 2.98 8.51 -11.53
N VAL A 125 2.23 8.72 -10.43
CA VAL A 125 1.32 7.72 -9.89
C VAL A 125 0.30 7.33 -10.96
N GLU A 126 0.05 6.04 -11.16
CA GLU A 126 -0.88 5.53 -12.16
C GLU A 126 -2.28 5.29 -11.61
N GLU A 127 -2.36 4.82 -10.36
CA GLU A 127 -3.61 4.56 -9.66
C GLU A 127 -3.56 5.23 -8.27
N TYR A 128 -4.53 6.07 -7.99
CA TYR A 128 -4.67 6.75 -6.70
C TYR A 128 -6.04 6.50 -6.13
N TYR A 129 -6.10 6.01 -4.90
CA TYR A 129 -7.32 5.65 -4.19
C TYR A 129 -7.41 6.38 -2.86
N ILE A 130 -8.61 6.84 -2.52
CA ILE A 130 -8.91 7.48 -1.23
C ILE A 130 -10.08 6.76 -0.58
N TYR A 131 -9.95 6.40 0.69
CA TYR A 131 -11.01 5.86 1.50
C TYR A 131 -11.26 6.69 2.74
N ASP A 132 -12.50 7.12 2.97
CA ASP A 132 -12.97 7.76 4.20
C ASP A 132 -13.80 6.73 4.99
N PRO A 133 -13.25 6.09 6.03
CA PRO A 133 -13.97 5.06 6.77
C PRO A 133 -15.12 5.62 7.61
N ASP A 134 -15.04 6.88 8.04
CA ASP A 134 -16.08 7.51 8.86
C ASP A 134 -17.33 7.86 8.03
N LYS A 135 -17.13 8.16 6.74
CA LYS A 135 -18.22 8.48 5.81
C LYS A 135 -18.63 7.31 4.92
N ILE A 136 -17.87 6.20 4.99
CA ILE A 136 -18.03 5.07 4.06
C ILE A 136 -17.97 5.56 2.61
N ASP A 137 -16.97 6.41 2.31
CA ASP A 137 -16.80 7.00 1.00
C ASP A 137 -15.47 6.55 0.37
N PHE A 138 -15.51 6.07 -0.86
CA PHE A 138 -14.37 5.55 -1.58
C PHE A 138 -14.31 6.15 -2.98
N GLY A 139 -13.17 6.74 -3.32
CA GLY A 139 -12.90 7.33 -4.62
C GLY A 139 -11.58 6.86 -5.20
N GLY A 140 -11.45 6.96 -6.52
CA GLY A 140 -10.23 6.58 -7.21
C GLY A 140 -9.99 7.39 -8.47
N TRP A 141 -8.72 7.47 -8.85
CA TRP A 141 -8.24 8.07 -10.09
C TRP A 141 -7.28 7.13 -10.78
N ILE A 142 -7.37 7.09 -12.08
CA ILE A 142 -6.47 6.32 -12.94
C ILE A 142 -5.76 7.27 -13.91
N ARG A 143 -4.47 7.01 -14.17
CA ARG A 143 -3.73 7.78 -15.17
C ARG A 143 -4.18 7.40 -16.57
N GLN A 144 -4.68 8.38 -17.29
CA GLN A 144 -4.98 8.31 -18.70
C GLN A 144 -4.12 9.35 -19.41
N GLU A 145 -3.21 8.90 -20.26
CA GLU A 145 -2.16 9.75 -20.81
C GLU A 145 -1.37 10.44 -19.68
N ASP A 146 -1.39 11.76 -19.63
CA ASP A 146 -0.67 12.57 -18.64
C ASP A 146 -1.54 13.03 -17.46
N LYS A 147 -2.78 12.53 -17.32
CA LYS A 147 -3.73 13.01 -16.30
C LYS A 147 -4.25 11.89 -15.40
N LEU A 148 -4.41 12.20 -14.11
CA LEU A 148 -5.21 11.41 -13.20
C LEU A 148 -6.68 11.76 -13.40
N THR A 149 -7.43 10.84 -14.00
CA THR A 149 -8.87 10.97 -14.29
C THR A 149 -9.67 10.20 -13.26
N ALA A 150 -10.71 10.81 -12.71
CA ALA A 150 -11.57 10.15 -11.74
C ALA A 150 -12.26 8.93 -12.36
N ILE A 151 -12.32 7.85 -11.60
CA ILE A 151 -13.03 6.63 -11.96
C ILE A 151 -14.52 6.87 -11.69
N ALA A 152 -15.33 6.90 -12.74
CA ALA A 152 -16.75 7.22 -12.61
C ALA A 152 -17.54 6.15 -11.83
N GLU A 153 -17.24 4.87 -12.07
CA GLU A 153 -17.88 3.73 -11.42
C GLU A 153 -16.83 2.99 -10.59
N ILE A 154 -16.63 3.47 -9.36
CA ILE A 154 -15.62 2.88 -8.45
C ILE A 154 -16.12 1.59 -7.78
N ASN A 155 -17.44 1.45 -7.58
CA ASN A 155 -18.00 0.23 -7.02
C ASN A 155 -17.96 -0.90 -8.04
N GLY A 156 -17.28 -1.98 -7.70
CA GLY A 156 -16.98 -3.08 -8.62
C GLY A 156 -15.73 -2.87 -9.49
N TRP A 157 -15.05 -1.72 -9.37
CA TRP A 157 -13.82 -1.43 -10.10
C TRP A 157 -12.73 -2.45 -9.79
N VAL A 158 -12.02 -2.86 -10.83
CA VAL A 158 -10.83 -3.72 -10.70
C VAL A 158 -9.59 -2.89 -11.02
N SER A 159 -8.68 -2.80 -10.05
CA SER A 159 -7.39 -2.14 -10.23
C SER A 159 -6.60 -2.82 -11.35
N PRO A 160 -6.22 -2.11 -12.41
CA PRO A 160 -5.40 -2.66 -13.50
C PRO A 160 -4.04 -3.16 -13.03
N ARG A 161 -3.41 -2.50 -12.04
CA ARG A 161 -2.10 -2.88 -11.52
C ARG A 161 -2.16 -4.02 -10.52
N LEU A 162 -3.14 -3.98 -9.61
CA LEU A 162 -3.21 -4.91 -8.49
C LEU A 162 -4.09 -6.15 -8.79
N GLY A 163 -5.00 -6.04 -9.75
CA GLY A 163 -6.02 -7.07 -10.03
C GLY A 163 -7.05 -7.23 -8.91
N ILE A 164 -7.02 -6.38 -7.88
CA ILE A 164 -7.99 -6.39 -6.79
C ILE A 164 -9.26 -5.67 -7.20
N ARG A 165 -10.40 -6.13 -6.67
CA ARG A 165 -11.71 -5.53 -6.92
C ARG A 165 -12.21 -4.83 -5.67
N PHE A 166 -12.71 -3.61 -5.84
CA PHE A 166 -13.32 -2.82 -4.78
C PHE A 166 -14.84 -2.94 -4.82
N GLN A 167 -15.45 -3.08 -3.65
CA GLN A 167 -16.89 -3.14 -3.52
C GLN A 167 -17.32 -2.35 -2.28
N MET A 168 -18.31 -1.50 -2.44
CA MET A 168 -18.93 -0.80 -1.31
C MET A 168 -20.07 -1.64 -0.78
N GLY A 169 -19.96 -2.06 0.48
CA GLY A 169 -21.02 -2.75 1.22
C GLY A 169 -21.65 -1.82 2.26
N ASP A 170 -22.65 -2.33 2.97
CA ASP A 170 -23.35 -1.58 4.02
C ASP A 170 -22.45 -1.23 5.21
N GLU A 171 -21.40 -2.04 5.45
CA GLU A 171 -20.45 -1.86 6.56
C GLU A 171 -19.17 -1.15 6.13
N GLY A 172 -19.00 -0.77 4.85
CA GLY A 172 -17.85 -0.08 4.32
C GLY A 172 -17.22 -0.72 3.10
N LEU A 173 -15.96 -0.38 2.85
CA LEU A 173 -15.19 -0.88 1.72
C LEU A 173 -14.81 -2.34 1.90
N GLU A 174 -15.07 -3.14 0.89
CA GLU A 174 -14.60 -4.51 0.75
C GLU A 174 -13.62 -4.60 -0.42
N ILE A 175 -12.47 -5.21 -0.18
CA ILE A 175 -11.43 -5.39 -1.18
C ILE A 175 -11.27 -6.89 -1.43
N TYR A 176 -11.40 -7.31 -2.69
CA TYR A 176 -11.31 -8.70 -3.09
C TYR A 176 -10.08 -8.95 -3.94
N ARG A 177 -9.37 -10.03 -3.64
CA ARG A 177 -8.26 -10.56 -4.43
C ARG A 177 -8.78 -11.13 -5.77
N PRO A 178 -7.90 -11.38 -6.76
CA PRO A 178 -8.28 -12.06 -8.00
C PRO A 178 -8.92 -13.45 -7.77
N ASP A 179 -8.53 -14.14 -6.72
CA ASP A 179 -9.10 -15.44 -6.30
C ASP A 179 -10.43 -15.31 -5.54
N ARG A 180 -11.01 -14.11 -5.46
CA ARG A 180 -12.26 -13.74 -4.80
C ARG A 180 -12.23 -13.79 -3.26
N ARG A 181 -11.09 -14.06 -2.64
CA ARG A 181 -10.95 -13.90 -1.18
C ARG A 181 -10.92 -12.43 -0.83
N LYS A 182 -11.62 -12.06 0.24
CA LYS A 182 -11.61 -10.69 0.77
C LYS A 182 -10.27 -10.42 1.48
N PHE A 183 -9.82 -9.18 1.44
CA PHE A 183 -8.80 -8.71 2.38
C PHE A 183 -9.38 -8.79 3.78
N ALA A 184 -8.63 -9.39 4.68
CA ALA A 184 -9.08 -9.64 6.04
C ALA A 184 -8.13 -8.95 7.03
N THR A 185 -8.68 -8.51 8.14
CA THR A 185 -7.91 -8.08 9.30
C THR A 185 -7.12 -9.24 9.90
N TYR A 186 -6.09 -8.95 10.67
CA TYR A 186 -5.32 -10.00 11.37
C TYR A 186 -6.21 -10.88 12.26
N ILE A 187 -7.23 -10.30 12.92
CA ILE A 187 -8.17 -11.03 13.77
C ILE A 187 -9.03 -12.00 12.95
N GLU A 188 -9.52 -11.57 11.79
CA GLU A 188 -10.28 -12.43 10.89
C GLU A 188 -9.42 -13.57 10.36
N LEU A 189 -8.18 -13.30 9.94
CA LEU A 189 -7.23 -14.32 9.49
C LEU A 189 -6.92 -15.34 10.58
N GLU A 190 -6.73 -14.91 11.83
CA GLU A 190 -6.49 -15.81 12.96
C GLU A 190 -7.71 -16.67 13.27
N THR A 191 -8.90 -16.11 13.15
CA THR A 191 -10.16 -16.84 13.32
C THR A 191 -10.33 -17.89 12.22
N GLU A 192 -10.10 -17.53 10.95
CA GLU A 192 -10.15 -18.47 9.82
C GLU A 192 -9.13 -19.60 9.99
N ARG A 193 -7.89 -19.28 10.41
CA ARG A 193 -6.83 -20.26 10.69
C ARG A 193 -7.28 -21.25 11.75
N THR A 194 -7.78 -20.76 12.88
CA THR A 194 -8.25 -21.61 13.99
C THR A 194 -9.38 -22.53 13.55
N MET A 195 -10.34 -22.03 12.78
CA MET A 195 -11.43 -22.84 12.24
C MET A 195 -10.94 -23.91 11.26
N ALA A 196 -9.97 -23.57 10.41
CA ALA A 196 -9.37 -24.50 9.47
C ALA A 196 -8.59 -25.62 10.19
N GLU A 197 -7.81 -25.28 11.21
CA GLU A 197 -7.08 -26.24 12.06
C GLU A 197 -8.04 -27.21 12.76
N GLN A 198 -9.11 -26.70 13.38
CA GLN A 198 -10.13 -27.52 14.03
C GLN A 198 -10.86 -28.45 13.04
N ARG A 199 -11.10 -27.96 11.80
CA ARG A 199 -11.72 -28.78 10.75
C ARG A 199 -10.76 -29.88 10.31
N ALA A 200 -9.49 -29.57 10.10
CA ALA A 200 -8.46 -30.53 9.72
C ALA A 200 -8.32 -31.63 10.80
N GLN A 201 -8.28 -31.24 12.08
CA GLN A 201 -8.20 -32.18 13.19
C GLN A 201 -9.40 -33.14 13.23
N ARG A 202 -10.63 -32.61 13.11
CA ARG A 202 -11.84 -33.44 13.05
C ARG A 202 -11.84 -34.42 11.88
N LEU A 203 -11.33 -33.98 10.71
CA LEU A 203 -11.21 -34.88 9.55
C LEU A 203 -10.16 -35.98 9.79
N ALA A 204 -9.01 -35.61 10.36
CA ALA A 204 -7.96 -36.57 10.71
C ALA A 204 -8.46 -37.64 11.73
N GLU A 205 -9.22 -37.22 12.76
CA GLU A 205 -9.85 -38.15 13.72
C GLU A 205 -10.79 -39.14 13.01
N LYS A 206 -11.65 -38.63 12.11
CA LYS A 206 -12.56 -39.50 11.33
C LYS A 206 -11.82 -40.48 10.41
N LEU A 207 -10.72 -40.05 9.79
CA LEU A 207 -9.89 -40.94 8.98
C LEU A 207 -9.28 -42.05 9.82
N ARG A 208 -8.76 -41.74 11.02
CA ARG A 208 -8.23 -42.75 11.97
C ARG A 208 -9.31 -43.74 12.43
N GLU A 209 -10.54 -43.26 12.69
CA GLU A 209 -11.67 -44.15 13.04
C GLU A 209 -12.01 -45.13 11.90
N LEU A 210 -11.75 -44.73 10.64
CA LEU A 210 -11.93 -45.59 9.45
C LEU A 210 -10.71 -46.45 9.14
N GLY A 211 -9.65 -46.40 9.98
CA GLY A 211 -8.41 -47.16 9.78
C GLY A 211 -7.50 -46.57 8.72
N ILE A 212 -7.71 -45.31 8.34
CA ILE A 212 -6.91 -44.59 7.34
C ILE A 212 -5.95 -43.65 8.09
N ASP A 213 -4.66 -43.75 7.78
CA ASP A 213 -3.66 -42.83 8.31
C ASP A 213 -3.78 -41.46 7.63
N PRO A 214 -4.17 -40.35 8.31
CA PRO A 214 -4.31 -39.04 7.72
C PRO A 214 -2.99 -38.44 7.22
N ASP A 215 -1.83 -38.91 7.73
CA ASP A 215 -0.50 -38.40 7.35
C ASP A 215 0.08 -39.21 6.16
N ALA A 216 -0.62 -40.23 5.66
CA ALA A 216 -0.25 -41.07 4.52
C ALA A 216 -1.01 -40.67 3.22
N VAL A 217 -1.80 -39.60 3.24
CA VAL A 217 -2.65 -39.16 2.09
C VAL A 217 -2.07 -37.92 1.42
#